data_336e87e08e1356bd14bdae0610f9f932
#
_entry.id   336e87e08e1356bd14bdae0610f9f932
#
_cell.length_a   1.000
_cell.length_b   1.000
_cell.length_c   1.000
_cell.angle_alpha   90.00
_cell.angle_beta   90.00
_cell.angle_gamma   90.00
#
_symmetry.space_group_name_H-M   'P 1'
#
loop_
_entity.id
_entity.type
_entity.pdbx_description
1 polymer ?
#
loop_
_entity_poly.entity_id
_entity_poly.type
_entity_poly.pdbx_seq_one_letter_code
_entity_poly.pdbx_strand_id
1 'polypeptide(L)'
;MAEFMGELRRTAYCGTLRKEDVGKEVVVMGWTQRRRNLGALLFVDLRDKTGLVQVVFDDTTDSEVFDKAQAIRSEYVLAVKGKVRERESKTNKIATGDIEILADELKILSEADTTPFEILDDTNVNETLRLKYRYLDLRRPSLQKNLFVRNEITKAARKFFDENGFTEIETPMLGRSTPEGARDYLVPSRVHEGCFYALPQSPQLYKQLLMIAGFDRYYQITKCFRDEDLRANRQPEFTQIDVEMSFVEEIEDVMYPIEGLIKGIFKSTIGLDLGEGHFRTMTYKEAMENYGSDKPDTRFGLKIVNCSDLFMASAFKVFTDALAIEIGPIRGSVRAINAKNLADKFSRKELDATVEFAKTMGAKGLCWMTWQKGGEIKSSFAKFLTPEDIENIKARMDFCEGDVLFFAADKDYVVFNTLGGLRLMIAEKHGLIDKDKYDVLWVTEFPMFEWSEEENRYMAVHHPFTAPMTEDLELCETDPSKARAKAYDLVINGQESGGGSIRIHSRDIQKKMFNILGFSEEDIEKKFGFFVNAFNYGTPPHGGLAFGLDRLTMLLTKDESIRDVIAFPKVQTASCLMSDAPAPVEQKQLDELYIEVKGE
;
A
#
# COMPACT_ATOMS: atom_id res chain seq x y z
N MET A 1 41.96 8.64 14.40
CA MET A 1 42.25 8.19 13.01
C MET A 1 41.60 6.81 12.81
N ALA A 2 40.94 6.60 11.70
CA ALA A 2 40.36 5.30 11.35
C ALA A 2 41.45 4.22 11.26
N GLU A 3 41.20 3.07 11.87
CA GLU A 3 42.10 1.92 11.86
C GLU A 3 41.61 0.87 10.84
N PHE A 4 42.51 0.09 10.30
CA PHE A 4 42.17 -1.09 9.52
C PHE A 4 41.79 -2.26 10.44
N MET A 5 40.91 -3.15 9.96
CA MET A 5 40.51 -4.35 10.70
C MET A 5 41.67 -5.29 11.02
N GLY A 6 42.76 -5.25 10.24
CA GLY A 6 43.88 -6.18 10.37
C GLY A 6 43.40 -7.63 10.17
N GLU A 7 43.69 -8.49 11.13
CA GLU A 7 43.27 -9.89 11.12
C GLU A 7 41.89 -10.12 11.72
N LEU A 8 41.27 -9.10 12.34
CA LEU A 8 39.94 -9.25 12.93
C LEU A 8 38.89 -9.56 11.84
N ARG A 9 38.15 -10.63 12.07
CA ARG A 9 36.96 -10.99 11.25
C ARG A 9 35.80 -11.25 12.18
N ARG A 10 34.62 -10.75 11.84
CA ARG A 10 33.41 -10.97 12.65
C ARG A 10 33.12 -12.45 12.80
N THR A 11 33.05 -12.93 14.05
CA THR A 11 32.69 -14.33 14.38
C THR A 11 31.24 -14.43 14.90
N ALA A 12 30.67 -13.33 15.41
CA ALA A 12 29.31 -13.28 15.91
C ALA A 12 28.66 -11.92 15.62
N TYR A 13 27.33 -11.94 15.48
CA TYR A 13 26.53 -10.71 15.43
C TYR A 13 26.15 -10.26 16.85
N CYS A 14 26.05 -8.95 17.06
CA CYS A 14 25.79 -8.35 18.36
C CYS A 14 24.54 -8.93 19.05
N GLY A 15 23.40 -8.92 18.35
CA GLY A 15 22.12 -9.33 18.93
C GLY A 15 21.88 -10.84 18.98
N THR A 16 22.80 -11.67 18.46
CA THR A 16 22.60 -13.12 18.43
C THR A 16 23.19 -13.87 19.63
N LEU A 17 24.08 -13.23 20.38
CA LEU A 17 24.74 -13.86 21.53
C LEU A 17 23.76 -14.11 22.68
N ARG A 18 23.94 -15.23 23.35
CA ARG A 18 23.10 -15.69 24.45
C ARG A 18 23.95 -16.25 25.62
N LYS A 19 23.30 -16.70 26.69
CA LYS A 19 23.94 -17.26 27.87
C LYS A 19 24.80 -18.51 27.56
N GLU A 20 24.42 -19.26 26.53
CA GLU A 20 25.13 -20.45 26.05
C GLU A 20 26.47 -20.12 25.39
N ASP A 21 26.72 -18.84 25.09
CA ASP A 21 27.96 -18.35 24.51
C ASP A 21 28.98 -17.90 25.58
N VAL A 22 28.62 -17.94 26.87
CA VAL A 22 29.51 -17.56 27.97
C VAL A 22 30.79 -18.41 27.94
N GLY A 23 31.91 -17.72 28.02
CA GLY A 23 33.25 -18.35 27.94
C GLY A 23 33.85 -18.38 26.54
N LYS A 24 33.07 -18.15 25.48
CA LYS A 24 33.57 -18.08 24.09
C LYS A 24 34.29 -16.77 23.83
N GLU A 25 35.36 -16.82 23.06
CA GLU A 25 36.00 -15.68 22.45
C GLU A 25 35.27 -15.31 21.16
N VAL A 26 34.90 -14.05 20.99
CA VAL A 26 34.15 -13.56 19.85
C VAL A 26 34.74 -12.25 19.31
N VAL A 27 34.52 -12.02 18.01
CA VAL A 27 34.75 -10.73 17.37
C VAL A 27 33.40 -10.19 16.91
N VAL A 28 32.98 -9.06 17.48
CA VAL A 28 31.78 -8.33 17.09
C VAL A 28 32.14 -7.01 16.43
N MET A 29 31.32 -6.55 15.48
CA MET A 29 31.53 -5.30 14.76
C MET A 29 30.21 -4.56 14.60
N GLY A 30 30.21 -3.27 14.83
CA GLY A 30 28.99 -2.47 14.74
C GLY A 30 29.21 -0.99 15.06
N TRP A 31 28.11 -0.32 15.31
CA TRP A 31 28.07 1.11 15.66
C TRP A 31 27.85 1.28 17.16
N THR A 32 28.58 2.23 17.77
CA THR A 32 28.36 2.62 19.16
C THR A 32 27.03 3.33 19.30
N GLN A 33 26.07 2.71 19.96
CA GLN A 33 24.81 3.39 20.26
C GLN A 33 24.94 4.29 21.49
N ARG A 34 25.60 3.79 22.54
CA ARG A 34 25.77 4.52 23.80
C ARG A 34 27.07 4.12 24.48
N ARG A 35 27.73 5.12 25.10
CA ARG A 35 28.87 4.91 25.99
C ARG A 35 28.54 5.41 27.39
N ARG A 36 28.94 4.65 28.42
CA ARG A 36 28.84 5.03 29.82
C ARG A 36 30.22 4.84 30.46
N ASN A 37 30.77 5.90 31.05
CA ASN A 37 32.05 5.90 31.74
C ASN A 37 31.80 6.06 33.25
N LEU A 38 32.20 5.06 34.05
CA LEU A 38 32.07 5.03 35.50
C LEU A 38 33.47 4.99 36.18
N GLY A 39 34.45 5.65 35.57
CA GLY A 39 35.83 5.71 36.06
C GLY A 39 36.64 4.47 35.62
N ALA A 40 36.81 3.48 36.52
CA ALA A 40 37.51 2.25 36.19
C ALA A 40 36.72 1.25 35.31
N LEU A 41 35.47 1.56 34.99
CA LEU A 41 34.58 0.74 34.15
C LEU A 41 34.03 1.59 33.02
N LEU A 42 34.18 1.11 31.80
CA LEU A 42 33.61 1.74 30.62
C LEU A 42 32.73 0.73 29.90
N PHE A 43 31.49 1.12 29.64
CA PHE A 43 30.50 0.31 28.94
C PHE A 43 30.17 0.93 27.58
N VAL A 44 30.12 0.11 26.54
CA VAL A 44 29.74 0.48 25.18
C VAL A 44 28.60 -0.44 24.73
N ASP A 45 27.45 0.13 24.45
CA ASP A 45 26.36 -0.60 23.79
C ASP A 45 26.65 -0.59 22.28
N LEU A 46 27.08 -1.71 21.74
CA LEU A 46 27.42 -1.90 20.33
C LEU A 46 26.22 -2.48 19.57
N ARG A 47 25.86 -1.83 18.47
CA ARG A 47 24.70 -2.16 17.65
C ARG A 47 25.11 -2.69 16.28
N ASP A 48 24.45 -3.75 15.83
CA ASP A 48 24.44 -4.17 14.43
C ASP A 48 23.00 -4.47 13.96
N LYS A 49 22.84 -5.03 12.76
CA LYS A 49 21.52 -5.36 12.18
C LYS A 49 20.69 -6.37 13.00
N THR A 50 21.28 -7.07 13.96
CA THR A 50 20.60 -8.09 14.77
C THR A 50 20.21 -7.58 16.16
N GLY A 51 20.74 -6.44 16.57
CA GLY A 51 20.46 -5.82 17.86
C GLY A 51 21.71 -5.30 18.57
N LEU A 52 21.64 -5.29 19.89
CA LEU A 52 22.64 -4.70 20.79
C LEU A 52 23.38 -5.77 21.57
N VAL A 53 24.66 -5.51 21.87
CA VAL A 53 25.42 -6.19 22.93
C VAL A 53 26.19 -5.15 23.74
N GLN A 54 26.28 -5.35 25.05
CA GLN A 54 27.16 -4.55 25.91
C GLN A 54 28.59 -5.07 25.81
N VAL A 55 29.52 -4.16 25.50
CA VAL A 55 30.97 -4.38 25.61
C VAL A 55 31.44 -3.67 26.86
N VAL A 56 32.29 -4.28 27.63
CA VAL A 56 32.87 -3.73 28.86
C VAL A 56 34.37 -3.69 28.77
N PHE A 57 34.95 -2.62 29.27
CA PHE A 57 36.38 -2.44 29.52
C PHE A 57 36.53 -2.17 31.02
N ASP A 58 37.32 -2.97 31.70
CA ASP A 58 37.52 -2.92 33.15
C ASP A 58 39.02 -2.88 33.51
N ASP A 59 39.38 -3.01 34.79
CA ASP A 59 40.72 -2.98 35.28
C ASP A 59 41.59 -4.15 34.80
N THR A 60 40.99 -5.20 34.22
CA THR A 60 41.71 -6.32 33.59
C THR A 60 41.97 -6.09 32.11
N THR A 61 41.38 -5.08 31.51
CA THR A 61 41.61 -4.72 30.11
C THR A 61 42.99 -4.03 29.98
N ASP A 62 43.73 -4.37 28.91
CA ASP A 62 45.00 -3.75 28.60
C ASP A 62 44.87 -2.22 28.61
N SER A 63 45.86 -1.51 29.19
CA SER A 63 45.79 -0.06 29.39
C SER A 63 45.69 0.74 28.08
N GLU A 64 46.37 0.31 27.01
CA GLU A 64 46.29 1.00 25.71
C GLU A 64 44.92 0.80 25.08
N VAL A 65 44.28 -0.40 25.26
CA VAL A 65 42.92 -0.67 24.81
C VAL A 65 41.91 0.12 25.61
N PHE A 66 42.09 0.24 26.93
CA PHE A 66 41.24 1.04 27.81
C PHE A 66 41.31 2.53 27.48
N ASP A 67 42.52 3.09 27.29
CA ASP A 67 42.70 4.49 26.91
C ASP A 67 42.10 4.80 25.56
N LYS A 68 42.23 3.88 24.58
CA LYS A 68 41.56 3.97 23.28
C LYS A 68 40.05 3.99 23.44
N ALA A 69 39.50 3.14 24.31
CA ALA A 69 38.06 3.07 24.56
C ALA A 69 37.49 4.37 25.15
N GLN A 70 38.28 5.13 25.87
CA GLN A 70 37.89 6.47 26.37
C GLN A 70 37.59 7.48 25.24
N ALA A 71 38.13 7.29 24.04
CA ALA A 71 37.89 8.16 22.89
C ALA A 71 36.62 7.83 22.14
N ILE A 72 35.98 6.69 22.40
CA ILE A 72 34.74 6.25 21.71
C ILE A 72 33.63 7.27 21.92
N ARG A 73 32.92 7.59 20.84
CA ARG A 73 31.70 8.42 20.84
C ARG A 73 30.54 7.68 20.16
N SER A 74 29.35 8.26 20.26
CA SER A 74 28.16 7.73 19.59
C SER A 74 28.40 7.59 18.08
N GLU A 75 27.88 6.51 17.51
CA GLU A 75 27.94 6.14 16.09
C GLU A 75 29.36 5.86 15.54
N TYR A 76 30.40 5.79 16.39
CA TYR A 76 31.69 5.27 15.98
C TYR A 76 31.56 3.80 15.56
N VAL A 77 32.23 3.42 14.49
CA VAL A 77 32.26 2.02 14.00
C VAL A 77 33.43 1.30 14.66
N LEU A 78 33.11 0.24 15.39
CA LEU A 78 34.09 -0.52 16.16
C LEU A 78 34.18 -1.97 15.70
N ALA A 79 35.39 -2.53 15.81
CA ALA A 79 35.62 -3.98 15.88
C ALA A 79 36.18 -4.30 17.26
N VAL A 80 35.54 -5.21 17.97
CA VAL A 80 35.91 -5.61 19.32
C VAL A 80 36.10 -7.12 19.36
N LYS A 81 37.28 -7.57 19.80
CA LYS A 81 37.52 -8.93 20.16
C LYS A 81 37.47 -9.06 21.68
N GLY A 82 36.84 -10.08 22.20
CA GLY A 82 36.74 -10.26 23.63
C GLY A 82 36.01 -11.55 24.01
N LYS A 83 35.89 -11.75 25.31
CA LYS A 83 35.28 -12.97 25.90
C LYS A 83 33.87 -12.66 26.38
N VAL A 84 32.92 -13.52 26.00
CA VAL A 84 31.54 -13.41 26.50
C VAL A 84 31.51 -13.85 27.96
N ARG A 85 30.90 -13.01 28.83
CA ARG A 85 30.66 -13.31 30.25
C ARG A 85 29.24 -12.96 30.68
N GLU A 86 28.78 -13.49 31.81
CA GLU A 86 27.50 -13.06 32.40
C GLU A 86 27.60 -11.63 32.91
N ARG A 87 26.55 -10.85 32.71
CA ARG A 87 26.45 -9.50 33.26
C ARG A 87 26.19 -9.58 34.77
N GLU A 88 26.83 -8.66 35.50
CA GLU A 88 26.53 -8.47 36.92
C GLU A 88 25.12 -7.90 37.09
N SER A 89 24.77 -6.88 36.27
CA SER A 89 23.45 -6.27 36.27
C SER A 89 22.66 -6.67 35.02
N LYS A 90 21.86 -7.72 35.16
CA LYS A 90 21.05 -8.26 34.06
C LYS A 90 19.88 -7.36 33.72
N THR A 91 19.43 -7.39 32.46
CA THR A 91 18.30 -6.62 31.96
C THR A 91 17.48 -7.42 30.93
N ASN A 92 16.17 -7.24 30.92
CA ASN A 92 15.27 -7.83 29.93
C ASN A 92 14.94 -6.88 28.76
N LYS A 93 15.55 -5.69 28.72
CA LYS A 93 15.29 -4.68 27.67
C LYS A 93 15.91 -5.02 26.31
N ILE A 94 16.93 -5.88 26.30
CA ILE A 94 17.61 -6.34 25.09
C ILE A 94 17.78 -7.86 25.16
N ALA A 95 17.80 -8.51 24.01
CA ALA A 95 17.90 -9.98 23.93
C ALA A 95 19.20 -10.56 24.51
N THR A 96 20.27 -9.75 24.57
CA THR A 96 21.59 -10.07 25.12
C THR A 96 21.76 -9.60 26.56
N GLY A 97 20.66 -9.27 27.24
CA GLY A 97 20.69 -8.62 28.54
C GLY A 97 21.27 -9.44 29.69
N ASP A 98 21.49 -10.74 29.52
CA ASP A 98 22.13 -11.65 30.49
C ASP A 98 23.65 -11.68 30.34
N ILE A 99 24.19 -11.21 29.21
CA ILE A 99 25.63 -11.34 28.88
C ILE A 99 26.23 -10.01 28.47
N GLU A 100 27.52 -9.91 28.54
CA GLU A 100 28.36 -8.83 28.03
C GLU A 100 29.67 -9.41 27.46
N ILE A 101 30.39 -8.58 26.71
CA ILE A 101 31.71 -8.95 26.17
C ILE A 101 32.76 -8.16 26.92
N LEU A 102 33.68 -8.85 27.64
CA LEU A 102 34.89 -8.28 28.17
C LEU A 102 35.90 -8.10 27.02
N ALA A 103 36.27 -6.86 26.72
CA ALA A 103 37.10 -6.55 25.57
C ALA A 103 38.58 -6.82 25.82
N ASP A 104 39.19 -7.56 24.88
CA ASP A 104 40.65 -7.82 24.86
C ASP A 104 41.33 -6.94 23.78
N GLU A 105 40.68 -6.73 22.63
CA GLU A 105 41.19 -5.89 21.53
C GLU A 105 40.10 -4.98 20.99
N LEU A 106 40.48 -3.74 20.68
CA LEU A 106 39.61 -2.73 20.12
C LEU A 106 40.26 -2.08 18.88
N LYS A 107 39.47 -2.00 17.78
CA LYS A 107 39.80 -1.15 16.63
C LYS A 107 38.67 -0.13 16.43
N ILE A 108 39.03 1.14 16.28
CA ILE A 108 38.11 2.20 15.84
C ILE A 108 38.19 2.26 14.31
N LEU A 109 37.24 1.59 13.64
CA LEU A 109 37.25 1.49 12.17
C LEU A 109 36.83 2.79 11.49
N SER A 110 35.98 3.57 12.14
CA SER A 110 35.58 4.90 11.68
C SER A 110 35.09 5.74 12.85
N GLU A 111 35.52 6.97 12.89
CA GLU A 111 34.95 7.98 13.75
C GLU A 111 33.68 8.56 13.12
N ALA A 112 32.84 9.18 13.92
CA ALA A 112 31.62 9.86 13.47
C ALA A 112 31.51 11.24 14.07
N ASP A 113 31.05 12.20 13.30
CA ASP A 113 30.59 13.46 13.83
C ASP A 113 29.28 13.29 14.62
N THR A 114 28.91 14.33 15.38
CA THR A 114 27.61 14.32 16.05
C THR A 114 26.50 14.24 15.02
N THR A 115 25.67 13.21 15.13
CA THR A 115 24.56 12.99 14.19
C THR A 115 23.50 14.09 14.34
N PRO A 116 22.80 14.46 13.26
CA PRO A 116 21.76 15.51 13.29
C PRO A 116 20.55 15.13 14.15
N PHE A 117 20.42 13.85 14.51
CA PHE A 117 19.42 13.33 15.45
C PHE A 117 19.91 12.02 16.08
N GLU A 118 19.33 11.69 17.23
CA GLU A 118 19.58 10.39 17.87
C GLU A 118 18.87 9.25 17.12
N ILE A 119 19.56 8.11 16.99
CA ILE A 119 19.04 6.93 16.27
C ILE A 119 18.24 6.08 17.26
N LEU A 120 16.99 6.48 17.48
CA LEU A 120 16.03 5.84 18.38
C LEU A 120 14.69 5.65 17.66
N ASP A 121 13.96 4.60 18.00
CA ASP A 121 12.62 4.35 17.42
C ASP A 121 11.60 5.39 17.88
N ASP A 122 11.65 5.77 19.15
CA ASP A 122 10.83 6.85 19.71
C ASP A 122 11.52 8.20 19.46
N THR A 123 11.28 8.78 18.30
CA THR A 123 11.88 10.06 17.90
C THR A 123 10.81 11.06 17.46
N ASN A 124 10.91 12.30 17.96
CA ASN A 124 10.08 13.43 17.56
C ASN A 124 10.71 14.25 16.42
N VAL A 125 11.75 13.74 15.78
CA VAL A 125 12.47 14.43 14.71
C VAL A 125 11.59 14.52 13.47
N ASN A 126 11.55 15.70 12.86
CA ASN A 126 10.80 15.95 11.64
C ASN A 126 11.19 14.97 10.53
N GLU A 127 10.21 14.45 9.83
CA GLU A 127 10.40 13.50 8.72
C GLU A 127 11.34 14.05 7.65
N THR A 128 11.28 15.35 7.33
CA THR A 128 12.16 15.99 6.34
C THR A 128 13.63 15.84 6.70
N LEU A 129 14.01 16.04 7.97
CA LEU A 129 15.39 15.85 8.42
C LEU A 129 15.79 14.36 8.38
N ARG A 130 14.90 13.47 8.78
CA ARG A 130 15.14 12.02 8.71
C ARG A 130 15.32 11.54 7.27
N LEU A 131 14.54 12.03 6.32
CA LEU A 131 14.66 11.69 4.90
C LEU A 131 15.91 12.30 4.25
N LYS A 132 16.37 13.49 4.70
CA LYS A 132 17.64 14.06 4.25
C LYS A 132 18.84 13.21 4.68
N TYR A 133 18.80 12.65 5.88
CA TYR A 133 19.82 11.75 6.40
C TYR A 133 19.31 10.31 6.47
N ARG A 134 18.61 9.84 5.41
CA ARG A 134 17.92 8.56 5.40
C ARG A 134 18.82 7.38 5.77
N TYR A 135 20.10 7.39 5.39
CA TYR A 135 21.06 6.35 5.76
C TYR A 135 21.31 6.27 7.29
N LEU A 136 21.08 7.34 8.05
CA LEU A 136 21.09 7.31 9.51
C LEU A 136 19.75 6.83 10.05
N ASP A 137 18.65 7.31 9.51
CA ASP A 137 17.30 6.90 9.90
C ASP A 137 17.10 5.37 9.71
N LEU A 138 17.68 4.81 8.64
CA LEU A 138 17.68 3.35 8.37
C LEU A 138 18.49 2.51 9.39
N ARG A 139 19.23 3.14 10.30
CA ARG A 139 19.86 2.43 11.45
C ARG A 139 18.85 2.15 12.57
N ARG A 140 17.67 2.74 12.56
CA ARG A 140 16.61 2.49 13.55
C ARG A 140 16.09 1.06 13.41
N PRO A 141 15.96 0.33 14.54
CA PRO A 141 15.49 -1.06 14.53
C PRO A 141 14.12 -1.24 13.84
N SER A 142 13.18 -0.30 14.04
CA SER A 142 11.85 -0.34 13.43
C SER A 142 11.93 -0.33 11.90
N LEU A 143 12.70 0.59 11.29
CA LEU A 143 12.84 0.67 9.84
C LEU A 143 13.62 -0.52 9.26
N GLN A 144 14.64 -1.02 9.98
CA GLN A 144 15.33 -2.24 9.58
C GLN A 144 14.39 -3.45 9.57
N LYS A 145 13.56 -3.58 10.62
CA LYS A 145 12.53 -4.63 10.70
C LYS A 145 11.59 -4.59 9.48
N ASN A 146 11.14 -3.39 9.09
CA ASN A 146 10.26 -3.23 7.94
C ASN A 146 10.91 -3.75 6.64
N LEU A 147 12.18 -3.40 6.41
CA LEU A 147 12.91 -3.89 5.24
C LEU A 147 13.19 -5.40 5.31
N PHE A 148 13.38 -5.96 6.51
CA PHE A 148 13.49 -7.41 6.67
C PHE A 148 12.16 -8.12 6.38
N VAL A 149 11.03 -7.59 6.85
CA VAL A 149 9.70 -8.11 6.50
C VAL A 149 9.49 -8.06 4.98
N ARG A 150 9.82 -6.93 4.34
CA ARG A 150 9.78 -6.80 2.87
C ARG A 150 10.60 -7.89 2.17
N ASN A 151 11.81 -8.16 2.66
CA ASN A 151 12.67 -9.21 2.12
C ASN A 151 12.06 -10.62 2.33
N GLU A 152 11.43 -10.88 3.47
CA GLU A 152 10.75 -12.16 3.70
C GLU A 152 9.54 -12.35 2.78
N ILE A 153 8.76 -11.27 2.50
CA ILE A 153 7.68 -11.32 1.50
C ILE A 153 8.22 -11.75 0.14
N THR A 154 9.33 -11.14 -0.32
CA THR A 154 9.92 -11.48 -1.63
C THR A 154 10.44 -12.91 -1.68
N LYS A 155 11.03 -13.41 -0.60
CA LYS A 155 11.48 -14.81 -0.49
C LYS A 155 10.30 -15.78 -0.53
N ALA A 156 9.25 -15.49 0.25
CA ALA A 156 8.04 -16.30 0.26
C ALA A 156 7.37 -16.35 -1.13
N ALA A 157 7.34 -15.21 -1.82
CA ALA A 157 6.79 -15.12 -3.16
C ALA A 157 7.59 -15.97 -4.16
N ARG A 158 8.93 -15.82 -4.21
CA ARG A 158 9.77 -16.64 -5.08
C ARG A 158 9.64 -18.11 -4.80
N LYS A 159 9.65 -18.51 -3.53
CA LYS A 159 9.46 -19.91 -3.14
C LYS A 159 8.12 -20.45 -3.64
N PHE A 160 7.04 -19.71 -3.43
CA PHE A 160 5.71 -20.11 -3.89
C PHE A 160 5.65 -20.29 -5.40
N PHE A 161 6.18 -19.32 -6.16
CA PHE A 161 6.15 -19.38 -7.61
C PHE A 161 7.00 -20.52 -8.18
N ASP A 162 8.20 -20.75 -7.63
CA ASP A 162 9.07 -21.87 -7.99
C ASP A 162 8.36 -23.22 -7.77
N GLU A 163 7.73 -23.40 -6.60
CA GLU A 163 7.01 -24.63 -6.25
C GLU A 163 5.75 -24.85 -7.11
N ASN A 164 5.22 -23.81 -7.74
CA ASN A 164 4.01 -23.86 -8.58
C ASN A 164 4.29 -23.74 -10.09
N GLY A 165 5.54 -23.89 -10.52
CA GLY A 165 5.94 -23.95 -11.93
C GLY A 165 5.87 -22.62 -12.67
N PHE A 166 6.01 -21.49 -11.97
CA PHE A 166 6.16 -20.18 -12.59
C PHE A 166 7.63 -19.91 -12.95
N THR A 167 7.84 -19.13 -14.00
CA THR A 167 9.15 -18.67 -14.44
C THR A 167 9.31 -17.18 -14.15
N GLU A 168 10.38 -16.78 -13.42
CA GLU A 168 10.71 -15.37 -13.24
C GLU A 168 11.36 -14.83 -14.53
N ILE A 169 10.72 -13.85 -15.18
CA ILE A 169 11.20 -13.28 -16.44
C ILE A 169 11.20 -11.76 -16.34
N GLU A 170 12.35 -11.15 -16.59
CA GLU A 170 12.49 -9.70 -16.64
C GLU A 170 11.90 -9.11 -17.93
N THR A 171 11.21 -7.98 -17.79
CA THR A 171 10.66 -7.20 -18.89
C THR A 171 11.39 -5.87 -19.02
N PRO A 172 11.38 -5.22 -20.21
CA PRO A 172 12.11 -3.98 -20.41
C PRO A 172 11.64 -2.83 -19.51
N MET A 173 12.61 -2.09 -18.94
CA MET A 173 12.36 -0.81 -18.29
C MET A 173 12.30 0.35 -19.29
N LEU A 174 12.99 0.25 -20.43
CA LEU A 174 12.96 1.22 -21.52
C LEU A 174 11.94 0.74 -22.57
N GLY A 175 10.68 1.06 -22.34
CA GLY A 175 9.56 0.70 -23.20
C GLY A 175 9.09 1.84 -24.08
N ARG A 176 7.98 1.61 -24.76
CA ARG A 176 7.24 2.63 -25.50
C ARG A 176 6.16 3.23 -24.58
N SER A 177 5.89 4.52 -24.73
CA SER A 177 4.76 5.17 -24.05
C SER A 177 3.44 4.51 -24.46
N THR A 178 2.67 4.07 -23.46
CA THR A 178 1.37 3.44 -23.63
C THR A 178 0.38 4.04 -22.63
N PRO A 179 -0.87 4.32 -23.02
CA PRO A 179 -1.86 4.91 -22.12
C PRO A 179 -2.42 3.83 -21.17
N GLU A 180 -1.85 3.75 -19.96
CA GLU A 180 -2.29 2.83 -18.88
C GLU A 180 -2.96 3.56 -17.70
N GLY A 181 -3.40 4.80 -17.86
CA GLY A 181 -4.13 5.57 -16.86
C GLY A 181 -3.34 6.66 -16.15
N ALA A 182 -2.04 6.50 -15.90
CA ALA A 182 -1.15 7.53 -15.36
C ALA A 182 -0.34 8.21 -16.47
N ARG A 183 0.37 9.30 -16.12
CA ARG A 183 1.39 9.86 -17.02
C ARG A 183 2.67 9.04 -16.92
N ASP A 184 3.36 8.90 -18.08
CA ASP A 184 4.63 8.20 -18.17
C ASP A 184 5.80 9.10 -17.81
N TYR A 185 6.83 8.52 -17.16
CA TYR A 185 8.15 9.13 -17.11
C TYR A 185 8.87 8.88 -18.44
N LEU A 186 9.27 9.94 -19.13
CA LEU A 186 9.93 9.87 -20.43
C LEU A 186 11.45 9.92 -20.28
N VAL A 187 12.16 9.06 -21.02
CA VAL A 187 13.60 9.01 -21.10
C VAL A 187 14.04 9.30 -22.53
N PRO A 188 14.74 10.41 -22.80
CA PRO A 188 15.12 10.78 -24.15
C PRO A 188 16.17 9.80 -24.74
N SER A 189 16.08 9.56 -26.03
CA SER A 189 17.04 8.70 -26.74
C SER A 189 18.16 9.54 -27.36
N ARG A 190 19.40 9.24 -27.00
CA ARG A 190 20.58 9.87 -27.65
C ARG A 190 20.81 9.38 -29.09
N VAL A 191 20.37 8.17 -29.40
CA VAL A 191 20.60 7.53 -30.72
C VAL A 191 19.52 7.91 -31.73
N HIS A 192 18.31 8.18 -31.26
CA HIS A 192 17.16 8.54 -32.09
C HIS A 192 16.68 9.92 -31.71
N GLU A 193 17.09 10.93 -32.46
CA GLU A 193 16.72 12.33 -32.24
C GLU A 193 15.21 12.51 -32.18
N GLY A 194 14.72 13.27 -31.18
CA GLY A 194 13.30 13.54 -30.96
C GLY A 194 12.46 12.34 -30.49
N CYS A 195 13.10 11.19 -30.23
CA CYS A 195 12.43 10.00 -29.73
C CYS A 195 12.70 9.78 -28.25
N PHE A 196 11.70 9.20 -27.57
CA PHE A 196 11.74 8.92 -26.13
C PHE A 196 11.36 7.48 -25.85
N TYR A 197 12.03 6.88 -24.87
CA TYR A 197 11.51 5.74 -24.15
C TYR A 197 10.56 6.22 -23.05
N ALA A 198 9.69 5.35 -22.59
CA ALA A 198 8.90 5.54 -21.37
C ALA A 198 9.24 4.47 -20.34
N LEU A 199 9.32 4.86 -19.08
CA LEU A 199 9.42 3.89 -17.98
C LEU A 199 8.04 3.23 -17.77
N PRO A 200 7.98 1.90 -17.57
CA PRO A 200 6.73 1.16 -17.56
C PRO A 200 5.88 1.49 -16.32
N GLN A 201 4.60 1.72 -16.54
CA GLN A 201 3.61 1.81 -15.45
C GLN A 201 3.34 0.45 -14.82
N SER A 202 3.42 -0.60 -15.63
CA SER A 202 3.38 -2.01 -15.27
C SER A 202 3.92 -2.85 -16.43
N PRO A 203 4.27 -4.14 -16.26
CA PRO A 203 4.67 -5.02 -17.35
C PRO A 203 3.48 -5.58 -18.14
N GLN A 204 2.30 -4.95 -18.10
CA GLN A 204 1.03 -5.48 -18.61
C GLN A 204 1.08 -6.02 -20.04
N LEU A 205 1.65 -5.30 -20.98
CA LEU A 205 1.71 -5.75 -22.38
C LEU A 205 2.72 -6.89 -22.56
N TYR A 206 3.86 -6.77 -21.89
CA TYR A 206 4.94 -7.77 -22.01
C TYR A 206 4.55 -9.11 -21.40
N LYS A 207 3.88 -9.14 -20.25
CA LYS A 207 3.46 -10.40 -19.64
C LYS A 207 2.43 -11.14 -20.49
N GLN A 208 1.52 -10.43 -21.16
CA GLN A 208 0.60 -11.03 -22.12
C GLN A 208 1.33 -11.57 -23.36
N LEU A 209 2.35 -10.84 -23.86
CA LEU A 209 3.20 -11.34 -24.94
C LEU A 209 3.98 -12.60 -24.54
N LEU A 210 4.37 -12.73 -23.27
CA LEU A 210 5.00 -13.95 -22.76
C LEU A 210 4.04 -15.15 -22.76
N MET A 211 2.74 -14.92 -22.55
CA MET A 211 1.72 -15.97 -22.70
C MET A 211 1.60 -16.41 -24.16
N ILE A 212 1.58 -15.46 -25.10
CA ILE A 212 1.60 -15.74 -26.55
C ILE A 212 2.89 -16.48 -26.94
N ALA A 213 4.01 -16.17 -26.29
CA ALA A 213 5.29 -16.83 -26.48
C ALA A 213 5.38 -18.26 -25.87
N GLY A 214 4.35 -18.70 -25.14
CA GLY A 214 4.24 -20.06 -24.61
C GLY A 214 4.94 -20.30 -23.27
N PHE A 215 5.13 -19.28 -22.45
CA PHE A 215 5.72 -19.44 -21.11
C PHE A 215 4.75 -19.95 -20.05
N ASP A 216 3.48 -20.11 -20.33
CA ASP A 216 2.40 -20.61 -19.48
C ASP A 216 2.20 -19.89 -18.14
N ARG A 217 3.24 -19.80 -17.32
CA ARG A 217 3.20 -19.19 -15.97
C ARG A 217 4.40 -18.29 -15.78
N TYR A 218 4.12 -17.00 -15.70
CA TYR A 218 5.11 -15.94 -15.53
C TYR A 218 4.90 -15.24 -14.19
N TYR A 219 6.01 -14.84 -13.57
CA TYR A 219 6.01 -13.82 -12.55
C TYR A 219 7.24 -12.91 -12.63
N GLN A 220 7.14 -11.74 -12.03
CA GLN A 220 8.28 -10.82 -11.87
C GLN A 220 8.09 -9.95 -10.64
N ILE A 221 9.17 -9.73 -9.87
CA ILE A 221 9.20 -8.69 -8.84
C ILE A 221 9.85 -7.47 -9.46
N THR A 222 9.03 -6.52 -9.92
CA THR A 222 9.45 -5.45 -10.82
C THR A 222 9.18 -4.05 -10.30
N LYS A 223 9.99 -3.09 -10.74
CA LYS A 223 9.74 -1.66 -10.56
C LYS A 223 8.70 -1.18 -11.56
N CYS A 224 7.79 -0.34 -11.06
CA CYS A 224 6.78 0.37 -11.83
C CYS A 224 6.88 1.85 -11.55
N PHE A 225 6.50 2.68 -12.52
CA PHE A 225 6.68 4.12 -12.49
C PHE A 225 5.39 4.82 -12.90
N ARG A 226 4.92 5.80 -12.12
CA ARG A 226 3.72 6.59 -12.45
C ARG A 226 3.95 8.03 -12.04
N ASP A 227 3.81 8.95 -13.00
CA ASP A 227 3.87 10.38 -12.74
C ASP A 227 2.48 10.89 -12.36
N GLU A 228 2.17 10.76 -11.07
CA GLU A 228 0.90 11.12 -10.46
C GLU A 228 1.11 12.01 -9.25
N ASP A 229 0.05 12.69 -8.81
CA ASP A 229 0.06 13.41 -7.54
C ASP A 229 0.24 12.45 -6.37
N LEU A 230 1.28 12.67 -5.57
CA LEU A 230 1.64 11.79 -4.48
C LEU A 230 0.75 12.01 -3.25
N ARG A 231 0.25 10.90 -2.70
CA ARG A 231 -0.47 10.82 -1.43
C ARG A 231 0.34 9.98 -0.42
N ALA A 232 -0.13 9.88 0.81
CA ALA A 232 0.57 9.15 1.87
C ALA A 232 0.93 7.68 1.52
N ASN A 233 0.15 7.05 0.64
CA ASN A 233 0.30 5.66 0.21
C ASN A 233 0.69 5.50 -1.27
N ARG A 234 1.23 6.55 -1.90
CA ARG A 234 1.71 6.53 -3.30
C ARG A 234 3.15 7.02 -3.41
N GLN A 235 3.88 6.41 -4.32
CA GLN A 235 5.25 6.78 -4.71
C GLN A 235 5.35 6.83 -6.23
N PRO A 236 6.20 7.70 -6.82
CA PRO A 236 6.36 7.79 -8.26
C PRO A 236 7.05 6.55 -8.85
N GLU A 237 7.80 5.84 -8.03
CA GLU A 237 8.37 4.52 -8.29
C GLU A 237 7.99 3.56 -7.16
N PHE A 238 7.48 2.40 -7.50
CA PHE A 238 7.04 1.38 -6.55
C PHE A 238 7.35 -0.01 -7.08
N THR A 239 7.16 -1.03 -6.25
CA THR A 239 7.46 -2.42 -6.65
C THR A 239 6.19 -3.25 -6.66
N GLN A 240 6.02 -4.05 -7.72
CA GLN A 240 4.95 -5.04 -7.82
C GLN A 240 5.51 -6.46 -7.82
N ILE A 241 4.73 -7.39 -7.25
CA ILE A 241 4.81 -8.82 -7.56
C ILE A 241 3.79 -9.04 -8.66
N ASP A 242 4.24 -9.20 -9.89
CA ASP A 242 3.41 -9.29 -11.07
C ASP A 242 3.34 -10.73 -11.58
N VAL A 243 2.15 -11.16 -12.02
CA VAL A 243 1.85 -12.55 -12.35
C VAL A 243 0.97 -12.62 -13.58
N GLU A 244 1.20 -13.63 -14.45
CA GLU A 244 0.31 -13.96 -15.56
C GLU A 244 0.33 -15.48 -15.81
N MET A 245 -0.82 -16.04 -16.17
CA MET A 245 -1.01 -17.47 -16.45
C MET A 245 -1.80 -17.67 -17.74
N SER A 246 -1.39 -18.65 -18.55
CA SER A 246 -2.12 -19.13 -19.72
C SER A 246 -3.13 -20.23 -19.36
N PHE A 247 -4.08 -20.46 -20.28
CA PHE A 247 -5.10 -21.50 -20.19
C PHE A 247 -6.00 -21.36 -18.95
N VAL A 248 -6.34 -20.11 -18.63
CA VAL A 248 -7.29 -19.71 -17.60
C VAL A 248 -8.42 -18.92 -18.26
N GLU A 249 -9.65 -19.18 -17.87
CA GLU A 249 -10.84 -18.57 -18.47
C GLU A 249 -11.77 -17.94 -17.43
N GLU A 250 -11.87 -18.55 -16.26
CA GLU A 250 -12.67 -18.02 -15.16
C GLU A 250 -11.77 -17.34 -14.12
N ILE A 251 -12.34 -16.41 -13.37
CA ILE A 251 -11.59 -15.63 -12.37
C ILE A 251 -11.00 -16.53 -11.28
N GLU A 252 -11.69 -17.61 -10.92
CA GLU A 252 -11.27 -18.60 -9.95
C GLU A 252 -9.99 -19.36 -10.36
N ASP A 253 -9.76 -19.53 -11.66
CA ASP A 253 -8.56 -20.18 -12.19
C ASP A 253 -7.28 -19.42 -11.81
N VAL A 254 -7.40 -18.10 -11.56
CA VAL A 254 -6.30 -17.26 -11.09
C VAL A 254 -6.38 -17.02 -9.59
N MET A 255 -7.55 -16.67 -9.05
CA MET A 255 -7.69 -16.28 -7.64
C MET A 255 -7.28 -17.42 -6.70
N TYR A 256 -7.78 -18.63 -6.91
CA TYR A 256 -7.57 -19.73 -5.97
C TYR A 256 -6.12 -20.21 -5.87
N PRO A 257 -5.38 -20.40 -6.98
CA PRO A 257 -3.94 -20.69 -6.87
C PRO A 257 -3.16 -19.61 -6.12
N ILE A 258 -3.48 -18.34 -6.35
CA ILE A 258 -2.77 -17.20 -5.78
C ILE A 258 -3.06 -16.98 -4.28
N GLU A 259 -4.17 -17.48 -3.77
CA GLU A 259 -4.43 -17.46 -2.31
C GLU A 259 -3.32 -18.16 -1.51
N GLY A 260 -2.71 -19.21 -2.08
CA GLY A 260 -1.58 -19.90 -1.48
C GLY A 260 -0.35 -19.00 -1.26
N LEU A 261 -0.11 -18.06 -2.19
CA LEU A 261 0.94 -17.04 -2.04
C LEU A 261 0.67 -16.17 -0.81
N ILE A 262 -0.54 -15.63 -0.67
CA ILE A 262 -0.90 -14.73 0.43
C ILE A 262 -0.82 -15.47 1.77
N LYS A 263 -1.38 -16.68 1.86
CA LYS A 263 -1.29 -17.54 3.06
C LYS A 263 0.17 -17.82 3.44
N GLY A 264 1.01 -18.14 2.46
CA GLY A 264 2.45 -18.35 2.66
C GLY A 264 3.18 -17.11 3.17
N ILE A 265 2.88 -15.94 2.61
CA ILE A 265 3.44 -14.65 3.05
C ILE A 265 3.06 -14.35 4.50
N PHE A 266 1.77 -14.43 4.86
CA PHE A 266 1.31 -14.16 6.22
C PHE A 266 1.96 -15.10 7.23
N LYS A 267 2.03 -16.39 6.90
CA LYS A 267 2.64 -17.40 7.77
C LYS A 267 4.14 -17.18 7.98
N SER A 268 4.88 -16.85 6.92
CA SER A 268 6.33 -16.67 6.97
C SER A 268 6.76 -15.34 7.60
N THR A 269 5.96 -14.28 7.47
CA THR A 269 6.33 -12.92 7.93
C THR A 269 5.87 -12.62 9.34
N ILE A 270 4.60 -12.87 9.65
CA ILE A 270 3.99 -12.53 10.94
C ILE A 270 3.49 -13.75 11.72
N GLY A 271 3.71 -14.97 11.22
CA GLY A 271 3.31 -16.21 11.88
C GLY A 271 1.80 -16.46 11.90
N LEU A 272 1.01 -15.69 11.13
CA LEU A 272 -0.45 -15.82 11.09
C LEU A 272 -0.86 -16.84 10.04
N ASP A 273 -1.63 -17.84 10.46
CA ASP A 273 -2.30 -18.78 9.57
C ASP A 273 -3.69 -18.24 9.21
N LEU A 274 -3.93 -17.99 7.92
CA LEU A 274 -5.21 -17.50 7.40
C LEU A 274 -6.26 -18.61 7.21
N GLY A 275 -5.94 -19.84 7.63
CA GLY A 275 -6.82 -20.99 7.60
C GLY A 275 -6.87 -21.73 6.25
N GLU A 276 -7.65 -22.81 6.24
CA GLU A 276 -7.90 -23.62 5.05
C GLU A 276 -9.12 -23.08 4.28
N GLY A 277 -9.25 -23.47 3.02
CA GLY A 277 -10.33 -23.01 2.13
C GLY A 277 -10.04 -21.68 1.45
N HIS A 278 -11.00 -21.24 0.61
CA HIS A 278 -10.86 -20.01 -0.17
C HIS A 278 -11.23 -18.78 0.65
N PHE A 279 -10.66 -17.63 0.26
CA PHE A 279 -11.06 -16.36 0.82
C PHE A 279 -12.51 -16.03 0.42
N ARG A 280 -13.17 -15.28 1.25
CA ARG A 280 -14.53 -14.81 0.99
C ARG A 280 -14.55 -13.93 -0.27
N THR A 281 -15.56 -14.13 -1.11
CA THR A 281 -15.81 -13.31 -2.30
C THR A 281 -17.00 -12.39 -2.06
N MET A 282 -16.95 -11.20 -2.61
CA MET A 282 -18.00 -10.17 -2.59
C MET A 282 -18.06 -9.52 -3.97
N THR A 283 -19.25 -9.31 -4.51
CA THR A 283 -19.37 -8.57 -5.77
C THR A 283 -19.08 -7.08 -5.56
N TYR A 284 -18.61 -6.39 -6.60
CA TYR A 284 -18.45 -4.93 -6.60
C TYR A 284 -19.75 -4.23 -6.18
N LYS A 285 -20.89 -4.70 -6.68
CA LYS A 285 -22.20 -4.17 -6.31
C LYS A 285 -22.46 -4.28 -4.81
N GLU A 286 -22.21 -5.45 -4.23
CA GLU A 286 -22.37 -5.66 -2.78
C GLU A 286 -21.40 -4.79 -1.96
N ALA A 287 -20.17 -4.63 -2.43
CA ALA A 287 -19.17 -3.79 -1.78
C ALA A 287 -19.61 -2.32 -1.77
N MET A 288 -20.06 -1.80 -2.91
CA MET A 288 -20.57 -0.43 -3.02
C MET A 288 -21.86 -0.23 -2.23
N GLU A 289 -22.84 -1.11 -2.37
CA GLU A 289 -24.14 -0.99 -1.69
C GLU A 289 -24.02 -1.03 -0.16
N ASN A 290 -23.15 -1.89 0.39
CA ASN A 290 -23.04 -2.07 1.84
C ASN A 290 -21.95 -1.20 2.50
N TYR A 291 -20.91 -0.80 1.74
CA TYR A 291 -19.72 -0.18 2.33
C TYR A 291 -19.30 1.13 1.64
N GLY A 292 -19.84 1.43 0.45
CA GLY A 292 -19.52 2.63 -0.32
C GLY A 292 -18.10 2.67 -0.86
N SER A 293 -17.50 1.49 -1.06
CA SER A 293 -16.13 1.34 -1.54
C SER A 293 -15.94 -0.01 -2.22
N ASP A 294 -15.16 -0.03 -3.30
CA ASP A 294 -14.65 -1.21 -3.99
C ASP A 294 -13.61 -2.02 -3.18
N LYS A 295 -13.10 -1.43 -2.10
CA LYS A 295 -12.15 -2.03 -1.16
C LYS A 295 -12.65 -1.87 0.28
N PRO A 296 -13.72 -2.60 0.64
CA PRO A 296 -14.39 -2.43 1.92
C PRO A 296 -13.56 -2.95 3.10
N ASP A 297 -13.46 -2.15 4.16
CA ASP A 297 -13.05 -2.66 5.47
C ASP A 297 -14.27 -3.24 6.17
N THR A 298 -14.29 -4.55 6.33
CA THR A 298 -15.41 -5.29 6.91
C THR A 298 -15.15 -5.78 8.33
N ARG A 299 -14.08 -5.30 8.99
CA ARG A 299 -13.74 -5.66 10.38
C ARG A 299 -14.71 -5.06 11.40
N PHE A 300 -15.52 -4.10 10.98
CA PHE A 300 -16.54 -3.44 11.81
C PHE A 300 -17.86 -3.28 11.04
N GLY A 301 -18.92 -2.94 11.75
CA GLY A 301 -20.25 -2.72 11.18
C GLY A 301 -20.40 -1.44 10.36
N LEU A 302 -21.43 -0.65 10.65
CA LEU A 302 -21.77 0.60 9.95
C LEU A 302 -22.09 0.38 8.46
N LYS A 303 -22.86 -0.68 8.13
CA LYS A 303 -23.30 -0.90 6.75
C LYS A 303 -24.17 0.25 6.26
N ILE A 304 -24.02 0.58 5.00
CA ILE A 304 -24.88 1.53 4.28
C ILE A 304 -26.20 0.83 3.99
N VAL A 305 -27.31 1.55 4.21
CA VAL A 305 -28.65 1.07 3.93
C VAL A 305 -29.33 2.02 2.96
N ASN A 306 -29.93 1.49 1.91
CA ASN A 306 -30.72 2.27 0.97
C ASN A 306 -32.08 2.63 1.60
N CYS A 307 -32.36 3.93 1.63
CA CYS A 307 -33.57 4.52 2.17
C CYS A 307 -34.38 5.29 1.12
N SER A 308 -34.02 5.18 -0.15
CA SER A 308 -34.61 5.96 -1.24
C SER A 308 -36.12 5.85 -1.31
N ASP A 309 -36.65 4.62 -1.17
CA ASP A 309 -38.09 4.34 -1.21
C ASP A 309 -38.87 5.03 -0.09
N LEU A 310 -38.25 5.25 1.09
CA LEU A 310 -38.89 5.95 2.22
C LEU A 310 -39.13 7.45 1.93
N PHE A 311 -38.37 8.05 1.01
CA PHE A 311 -38.36 9.48 0.80
C PHE A 311 -38.88 9.92 -0.59
N MET A 312 -39.43 9.03 -1.39
CA MET A 312 -39.94 9.39 -2.72
C MET A 312 -41.05 10.43 -2.71
N ALA A 313 -41.88 10.43 -1.66
CA ALA A 313 -42.97 11.40 -1.46
C ALA A 313 -42.67 12.39 -0.32
N SER A 314 -41.41 12.52 0.10
CA SER A 314 -41.03 13.39 1.23
C SER A 314 -41.25 14.87 0.92
N ALA A 315 -41.65 15.64 1.93
CA ALA A 315 -41.70 17.11 1.85
C ALA A 315 -40.29 17.75 1.87
N PHE A 316 -39.26 16.97 2.15
CA PHE A 316 -37.89 17.45 2.20
C PHE A 316 -37.25 17.45 0.80
N LYS A 317 -37.24 18.62 0.15
CA LYS A 317 -36.78 18.76 -1.22
C LYS A 317 -35.38 18.25 -1.51
N VAL A 318 -34.44 18.33 -0.55
CA VAL A 318 -33.08 17.83 -0.73
C VAL A 318 -33.08 16.32 -1.10
N PHE A 319 -33.98 15.54 -0.50
CA PHE A 319 -34.09 14.12 -0.81
C PHE A 319 -34.81 13.85 -2.12
N THR A 320 -35.94 14.52 -2.35
CA THR A 320 -36.71 14.33 -3.60
C THR A 320 -35.95 14.85 -4.82
N ASP A 321 -35.21 15.95 -4.71
CA ASP A 321 -34.37 16.47 -5.79
C ASP A 321 -33.21 15.49 -6.10
N ALA A 322 -32.60 14.88 -5.06
CA ALA A 322 -31.59 13.86 -5.25
C ALA A 322 -32.16 12.63 -5.98
N LEU A 323 -33.34 12.16 -5.56
CA LEU A 323 -34.00 11.00 -6.19
C LEU A 323 -34.44 11.25 -7.63
N ALA A 324 -34.61 12.52 -8.03
CA ALA A 324 -34.94 12.92 -9.39
C ALA A 324 -33.72 13.01 -10.32
N ILE A 325 -32.50 12.78 -9.83
CA ILE A 325 -31.29 12.82 -10.66
C ILE A 325 -31.28 11.67 -11.65
N GLU A 326 -31.23 12.01 -12.94
CA GLU A 326 -31.08 11.09 -14.05
C GLU A 326 -30.21 11.75 -15.14
N ILE A 327 -28.92 11.36 -15.19
CA ILE A 327 -27.93 11.90 -16.12
C ILE A 327 -27.23 10.72 -16.80
N GLY A 328 -27.64 10.38 -18.02
CA GLY A 328 -27.17 9.18 -18.67
C GLY A 328 -27.42 7.94 -17.78
N PRO A 329 -26.40 7.14 -17.45
CA PRO A 329 -26.55 6.01 -16.54
C PRO A 329 -26.56 6.41 -15.05
N ILE A 330 -26.21 7.64 -14.72
CA ILE A 330 -26.10 8.11 -13.32
C ILE A 330 -27.49 8.31 -12.73
N ARG A 331 -27.67 7.78 -11.53
CA ARG A 331 -28.89 7.93 -10.71
C ARG A 331 -28.54 8.56 -9.37
N GLY A 332 -29.55 9.13 -8.74
CA GLY A 332 -29.42 9.60 -7.37
C GLY A 332 -30.08 8.66 -6.37
N SER A 333 -29.61 8.72 -5.13
CA SER A 333 -30.18 7.95 -4.02
C SER A 333 -30.14 8.69 -2.70
N VAL A 334 -30.92 8.19 -1.76
CA VAL A 334 -30.86 8.54 -0.33
C VAL A 334 -30.46 7.29 0.42
N ARG A 335 -29.30 7.34 1.07
CA ARG A 335 -28.76 6.23 1.85
C ARG A 335 -28.33 6.71 3.24
N ALA A 336 -28.24 5.77 4.17
CA ALA A 336 -27.85 6.09 5.54
C ALA A 336 -26.94 5.03 6.17
N ILE A 337 -26.21 5.43 7.20
CA ILE A 337 -25.51 4.55 8.13
C ILE A 337 -26.05 4.74 9.55
N ASN A 338 -26.04 3.68 10.35
CA ASN A 338 -26.40 3.71 11.78
C ASN A 338 -25.16 3.48 12.65
N ALA A 339 -24.72 4.53 13.34
CA ALA A 339 -23.65 4.44 14.33
C ALA A 339 -24.26 4.06 15.68
N LYS A 340 -24.29 2.76 15.94
CA LYS A 340 -24.89 2.13 17.12
C LYS A 340 -24.23 2.57 18.42
N ASN A 341 -25.07 2.94 19.41
CA ASN A 341 -24.64 3.33 20.75
C ASN A 341 -23.63 4.49 20.82
N LEU A 342 -23.60 5.37 19.81
CA LEU A 342 -22.68 6.50 19.74
C LEU A 342 -23.35 7.87 19.89
N ALA A 343 -24.67 7.95 20.13
CA ALA A 343 -25.36 9.23 20.26
C ALA A 343 -24.73 10.16 21.32
N ASP A 344 -24.30 9.61 22.46
CA ASP A 344 -23.63 10.37 23.51
C ASP A 344 -22.25 10.94 23.13
N LYS A 345 -21.64 10.40 22.06
CA LYS A 345 -20.35 10.84 21.54
C LYS A 345 -20.47 11.95 20.50
N PHE A 346 -21.67 12.17 19.97
CA PHE A 346 -21.94 13.18 18.96
C PHE A 346 -22.63 14.42 19.57
N SER A 347 -21.82 15.29 20.19
CA SER A 347 -22.25 16.64 20.54
C SER A 347 -22.60 17.45 19.29
N ARG A 348 -23.25 18.60 19.45
CA ARG A 348 -23.56 19.51 18.33
C ARG A 348 -22.33 19.83 17.50
N LYS A 349 -21.21 20.13 18.16
CA LYS A 349 -19.92 20.41 17.52
C LYS A 349 -19.40 19.22 16.70
N GLU A 350 -19.57 18.01 17.21
CA GLU A 350 -19.18 16.78 16.52
C GLU A 350 -20.06 16.51 15.29
N LEU A 351 -21.37 16.75 15.39
CA LEU A 351 -22.28 16.64 14.26
C LEU A 351 -21.93 17.66 13.18
N ASP A 352 -21.66 18.92 13.54
CA ASP A 352 -21.25 19.95 12.59
C ASP A 352 -19.91 19.59 11.93
N ALA A 353 -18.92 19.09 12.66
CA ALA A 353 -17.65 18.59 12.10
C ALA A 353 -17.86 17.41 11.15
N THR A 354 -18.80 16.52 11.43
CA THR A 354 -19.16 15.40 10.56
C THR A 354 -19.77 15.88 9.25
N VAL A 355 -20.60 16.94 9.28
CA VAL A 355 -21.15 17.58 8.06
C VAL A 355 -20.02 18.20 7.21
N GLU A 356 -19.06 18.87 7.84
CA GLU A 356 -17.91 19.44 7.13
C GLU A 356 -17.04 18.35 6.50
N PHE A 357 -16.80 17.25 7.21
CA PHE A 357 -16.11 16.09 6.65
C PHE A 357 -16.82 15.55 5.40
N ALA A 358 -18.15 15.38 5.45
CA ALA A 358 -18.94 14.94 4.29
C ALA A 358 -18.78 15.84 3.06
N LYS A 359 -18.63 17.15 3.27
CA LYS A 359 -18.35 18.10 2.17
C LYS A 359 -16.99 17.86 1.52
N THR A 360 -15.97 17.47 2.29
CA THR A 360 -14.65 17.12 1.72
C THR A 360 -14.70 15.86 0.86
N MET A 361 -15.74 15.02 1.07
CA MET A 361 -16.00 13.81 0.25
C MET A 361 -16.86 14.08 -0.98
N GLY A 362 -17.23 15.34 -1.22
CA GLY A 362 -18.01 15.77 -2.39
C GLY A 362 -19.51 15.98 -2.14
N ALA A 363 -20.02 15.70 -0.94
CA ALA A 363 -21.43 15.93 -0.63
C ALA A 363 -21.73 17.43 -0.46
N LYS A 364 -22.92 17.87 -0.88
CA LYS A 364 -23.43 19.23 -0.61
C LYS A 364 -23.76 19.45 0.85
N GLY A 365 -24.02 18.38 1.59
CA GLY A 365 -24.37 18.37 3.01
C GLY A 365 -24.63 16.96 3.52
N LEU A 366 -24.86 16.85 4.83
CA LEU A 366 -25.18 15.59 5.48
C LEU A 366 -26.34 15.80 6.46
N CYS A 367 -27.34 14.95 6.41
CA CYS A 367 -28.44 14.96 7.36
C CYS A 367 -28.15 13.97 8.48
N TRP A 368 -28.62 14.27 9.69
CA TRP A 368 -28.44 13.39 10.83
C TRP A 368 -29.70 13.29 11.69
N MET A 369 -29.81 12.17 12.42
CA MET A 369 -30.84 11.91 13.43
C MET A 369 -30.20 11.24 14.64
N THR A 370 -30.47 11.72 15.83
CA THR A 370 -29.95 11.16 17.09
C THR A 370 -31.07 10.75 18.00
N TRP A 371 -30.92 9.65 18.73
CA TRP A 371 -31.82 9.23 19.79
C TRP A 371 -31.02 9.04 21.07
N GLN A 372 -31.04 10.11 21.92
CA GLN A 372 -30.32 10.11 23.18
C GLN A 372 -31.00 9.18 24.19
N LYS A 373 -30.24 8.59 25.10
CA LYS A 373 -30.75 7.72 26.15
C LYS A 373 -31.75 8.45 27.05
N GLY A 374 -32.96 7.88 27.24
CA GLY A 374 -34.05 8.49 27.99
C GLY A 374 -34.59 9.76 27.35
N GLY A 375 -34.25 10.05 26.10
CA GLY A 375 -34.48 11.31 25.47
C GLY A 375 -35.33 11.28 24.21
N GLU A 376 -35.54 12.47 23.68
CA GLU A 376 -36.27 12.73 22.45
C GLU A 376 -35.38 12.46 21.23
N ILE A 377 -36.01 12.02 20.14
CA ILE A 377 -35.35 11.94 18.83
C ILE A 377 -35.15 13.34 18.28
N LYS A 378 -33.91 13.71 17.97
CA LYS A 378 -33.53 14.96 17.30
C LYS A 378 -33.04 14.72 15.91
N SER A 379 -33.40 15.57 14.96
CA SER A 379 -32.98 15.46 13.57
C SER A 379 -32.72 16.82 12.94
N SER A 380 -31.73 16.89 12.03
CA SER A 380 -31.45 18.10 11.24
C SER A 380 -32.57 18.45 10.27
N PHE A 381 -33.47 17.52 9.98
CA PHE A 381 -34.62 17.69 9.07
C PHE A 381 -35.98 17.32 9.70
N ALA A 382 -36.05 17.33 11.03
CA ALA A 382 -37.24 16.92 11.82
C ALA A 382 -38.55 17.55 11.35
N LYS A 383 -38.53 18.83 10.94
CA LYS A 383 -39.72 19.58 10.51
C LYS A 383 -40.39 19.03 9.23
N PHE A 384 -39.74 18.13 8.53
CA PHE A 384 -40.24 17.52 7.31
C PHE A 384 -40.68 16.06 7.51
N LEU A 385 -40.52 15.52 8.73
CA LEU A 385 -40.84 14.14 9.06
C LEU A 385 -42.21 14.05 9.74
N THR A 386 -43.01 13.12 9.28
CA THR A 386 -44.22 12.68 9.96
C THR A 386 -43.89 11.61 11.03
N PRO A 387 -44.78 11.33 12.01
CA PRO A 387 -44.60 10.21 12.92
C PRO A 387 -44.42 8.85 12.20
N GLU A 388 -45.10 8.65 11.08
CA GLU A 388 -44.99 7.44 10.24
C GLU A 388 -43.59 7.33 9.59
N ASP A 389 -43.04 8.45 9.10
CA ASP A 389 -41.68 8.47 8.56
C ASP A 389 -40.65 8.04 9.62
N ILE A 390 -40.83 8.50 10.87
CA ILE A 390 -39.93 8.15 11.97
C ILE A 390 -39.99 6.65 12.26
N GLU A 391 -41.20 6.06 12.30
CA GLU A 391 -41.35 4.61 12.52
C GLU A 391 -40.78 3.79 11.35
N ASN A 392 -40.96 4.23 10.12
CA ASN A 392 -40.39 3.59 8.94
C ASN A 392 -38.84 3.65 8.96
N ILE A 393 -38.27 4.80 9.35
CA ILE A 393 -36.81 4.95 9.53
C ILE A 393 -36.30 4.03 10.63
N LYS A 394 -36.99 3.96 11.79
CA LYS A 394 -36.63 3.06 12.90
C LYS A 394 -36.57 1.60 12.43
N ALA A 395 -37.60 1.16 11.71
CA ALA A 395 -37.67 -0.20 11.22
C ALA A 395 -36.58 -0.51 10.17
N ARG A 396 -36.37 0.40 9.19
CA ARG A 396 -35.39 0.22 8.11
C ARG A 396 -33.96 0.22 8.64
N MET A 397 -33.63 1.13 9.55
CA MET A 397 -32.28 1.36 10.06
C MET A 397 -31.96 0.57 11.32
N ASP A 398 -32.92 -0.20 11.87
CA ASP A 398 -32.80 -0.78 13.22
C ASP A 398 -32.35 0.30 14.22
N PHE A 399 -33.02 1.47 14.17
CA PHE A 399 -32.65 2.65 14.94
C PHE A 399 -33.21 2.57 16.35
N CYS A 400 -32.33 2.54 17.33
CA CYS A 400 -32.62 2.36 18.72
C CYS A 400 -32.14 3.55 19.55
N GLU A 401 -32.63 3.62 20.80
CA GLU A 401 -32.12 4.58 21.78
C GLU A 401 -30.61 4.41 21.99
N GLY A 402 -29.87 5.50 21.93
CA GLY A 402 -28.42 5.53 21.99
C GLY A 402 -27.73 5.59 20.60
N ASP A 403 -28.46 5.49 19.50
CA ASP A 403 -27.92 5.47 18.15
C ASP A 403 -27.87 6.88 17.51
N VAL A 404 -27.03 7.04 16.48
CA VAL A 404 -27.03 8.19 15.57
C VAL A 404 -27.03 7.73 14.12
N LEU A 405 -27.94 8.28 13.33
CA LEU A 405 -28.04 8.06 11.89
C LEU A 405 -27.43 9.22 11.12
N PHE A 406 -26.76 8.89 10.01
CA PHE A 406 -26.29 9.87 9.03
C PHE A 406 -26.84 9.52 7.66
N PHE A 407 -27.48 10.49 6.99
CA PHE A 407 -28.09 10.36 5.67
C PHE A 407 -27.33 11.20 4.66
N ALA A 408 -26.97 10.62 3.51
CA ALA A 408 -26.49 11.33 2.35
C ALA A 408 -27.48 11.18 1.19
N ALA A 409 -27.62 12.24 0.40
CA ALA A 409 -28.55 12.32 -0.74
C ALA A 409 -27.90 13.14 -1.87
N ASP A 410 -27.57 12.50 -2.96
CA ASP A 410 -26.99 13.07 -4.18
C ASP A 410 -26.91 11.95 -5.25
N LYS A 411 -26.09 12.15 -6.29
CA LYS A 411 -25.68 11.10 -7.23
C LYS A 411 -25.10 9.89 -6.47
N ASP A 412 -25.39 8.69 -6.91
CA ASP A 412 -24.98 7.46 -6.22
C ASP A 412 -23.50 7.43 -5.83
N TYR A 413 -22.59 7.79 -6.75
CA TYR A 413 -21.16 7.78 -6.47
C TYR A 413 -20.75 8.79 -5.38
N VAL A 414 -21.44 9.96 -5.30
CA VAL A 414 -21.21 10.94 -4.22
C VAL A 414 -21.69 10.38 -2.87
N VAL A 415 -22.87 9.73 -2.87
CA VAL A 415 -23.45 9.11 -1.68
C VAL A 415 -22.56 7.99 -1.17
N PHE A 416 -22.09 7.10 -2.05
CA PHE A 416 -21.18 6.00 -1.69
C PHE A 416 -19.85 6.53 -1.14
N ASN A 417 -19.21 7.45 -1.85
CA ASN A 417 -17.95 8.05 -1.40
C ASN A 417 -18.10 8.74 -0.04
N THR A 418 -19.19 9.47 0.16
CA THR A 418 -19.46 10.18 1.41
C THR A 418 -19.68 9.22 2.58
N LEU A 419 -20.59 8.26 2.43
CA LEU A 419 -20.91 7.33 3.51
C LEU A 419 -19.79 6.31 3.73
N GLY A 420 -19.11 5.88 2.68
CA GLY A 420 -17.92 5.03 2.76
C GLY A 420 -16.79 5.68 3.55
N GLY A 421 -16.47 6.95 3.24
CA GLY A 421 -15.49 7.72 4.02
C GLY A 421 -15.93 7.97 5.46
N LEU A 422 -17.22 8.30 5.64
CA LEU A 422 -17.78 8.60 6.96
C LEU A 422 -17.73 7.38 7.88
N ARG A 423 -18.07 6.18 7.40
CA ARG A 423 -18.01 4.95 8.20
C ARG A 423 -16.58 4.64 8.68
N LEU A 424 -15.57 4.87 7.86
CA LEU A 424 -14.15 4.72 8.25
C LEU A 424 -13.76 5.75 9.31
N MET A 425 -14.06 7.03 9.10
CA MET A 425 -13.77 8.10 10.04
C MET A 425 -14.42 7.85 11.43
N ILE A 426 -15.68 7.42 11.45
CA ILE A 426 -16.38 7.07 12.69
C ILE A 426 -15.71 5.87 13.36
N ALA A 427 -15.39 4.83 12.60
CA ALA A 427 -14.80 3.61 13.13
C ALA A 427 -13.40 3.85 13.73
N GLU A 428 -12.56 4.62 13.09
CA GLU A 428 -11.24 5.02 13.60
C GLU A 428 -11.37 5.86 14.86
N LYS A 429 -12.18 6.93 14.80
CA LYS A 429 -12.36 7.87 15.91
C LYS A 429 -12.90 7.22 17.17
N HIS A 430 -13.77 6.24 17.02
CA HIS A 430 -14.42 5.57 18.16
C HIS A 430 -13.84 4.18 18.47
N GLY A 431 -12.74 3.79 17.84
CA GLY A 431 -12.02 2.55 18.14
C GLY A 431 -12.82 1.29 17.80
N LEU A 432 -13.63 1.32 16.74
CA LEU A 432 -14.44 0.18 16.31
C LEU A 432 -13.65 -0.85 15.49
N ILE A 433 -12.44 -0.48 15.04
CA ILE A 433 -11.59 -1.33 14.21
C ILE A 433 -10.67 -2.14 15.13
N ASP A 434 -10.77 -3.46 15.05
CA ASP A 434 -9.77 -4.35 15.66
C ASP A 434 -8.51 -4.35 14.79
N LYS A 435 -7.46 -3.67 15.27
CA LYS A 435 -6.18 -3.53 14.55
C LYS A 435 -5.36 -4.81 14.50
N ASP A 436 -5.70 -5.82 15.30
CA ASP A 436 -4.99 -7.11 15.33
C ASP A 436 -5.63 -8.14 14.40
N LYS A 437 -6.83 -7.84 13.91
CA LYS A 437 -7.55 -8.69 12.96
C LYS A 437 -7.15 -8.39 11.53
N TYR A 438 -6.90 -9.44 10.76
CA TYR A 438 -6.81 -9.38 9.31
C TYR A 438 -8.06 -9.97 8.68
N ASP A 439 -8.69 -9.22 7.79
CA ASP A 439 -9.86 -9.62 7.02
C ASP A 439 -9.49 -9.56 5.53
N VAL A 440 -9.46 -10.73 4.89
CA VAL A 440 -9.04 -10.91 3.51
C VAL A 440 -10.23 -11.34 2.69
N LEU A 441 -10.49 -10.63 1.59
CA LEU A 441 -11.61 -10.97 0.69
C LEU A 441 -11.27 -10.59 -0.75
N TRP A 442 -11.93 -11.26 -1.67
CA TRP A 442 -11.96 -10.88 -3.08
C TRP A 442 -13.16 -9.99 -3.36
N VAL A 443 -12.94 -8.94 -4.14
CA VAL A 443 -14.01 -8.18 -4.80
C VAL A 443 -13.99 -8.53 -6.27
N THR A 444 -15.14 -8.85 -6.84
CA THR A 444 -15.31 -9.37 -8.20
C THR A 444 -16.45 -8.68 -8.93
N GLU A 445 -16.67 -9.01 -10.18
CA GLU A 445 -17.78 -8.47 -11.00
C GLU A 445 -17.76 -6.94 -11.07
N PHE A 446 -16.58 -6.35 -11.27
CA PHE A 446 -16.46 -4.93 -11.49
C PHE A 446 -17.22 -4.50 -12.74
N PRO A 447 -17.73 -3.25 -12.82
CA PRO A 447 -18.26 -2.73 -14.06
C PRO A 447 -17.15 -2.73 -15.13
N MET A 448 -17.52 -3.11 -16.36
CA MET A 448 -16.57 -3.08 -17.50
C MET A 448 -16.25 -1.65 -17.91
N PHE A 449 -17.22 -0.76 -17.82
CA PHE A 449 -17.15 0.63 -18.24
C PHE A 449 -17.68 1.57 -17.16
N GLU A 450 -17.12 2.77 -17.10
CA GLU A 450 -17.63 3.89 -16.33
C GLU A 450 -17.98 5.06 -17.26
N TRP A 451 -18.98 5.84 -16.87
CA TRP A 451 -19.40 7.01 -17.64
C TRP A 451 -18.61 8.24 -17.22
N SER A 452 -17.88 8.85 -18.14
CA SER A 452 -17.26 10.14 -17.94
C SER A 452 -18.24 11.27 -18.27
N GLU A 453 -18.65 12.05 -17.27
CA GLU A 453 -19.48 13.25 -17.49
C GLU A 453 -18.70 14.32 -18.27
N GLU A 454 -17.40 14.42 -18.10
CA GLU A 454 -16.52 15.39 -18.75
C GLU A 454 -16.37 15.08 -20.25
N GLU A 455 -16.09 13.82 -20.58
CA GLU A 455 -15.88 13.38 -21.97
C GLU A 455 -17.17 12.94 -22.65
N ASN A 456 -18.29 12.84 -21.90
CA ASN A 456 -19.59 12.38 -22.35
C ASN A 456 -19.51 11.05 -23.13
N ARG A 457 -18.72 10.09 -22.61
CA ARG A 457 -18.53 8.75 -23.17
C ARG A 457 -18.20 7.73 -22.11
N TYR A 458 -18.26 6.46 -22.47
CA TYR A 458 -17.77 5.37 -21.63
C TYR A 458 -16.25 5.27 -21.66
N MET A 459 -15.66 4.99 -20.49
CA MET A 459 -14.24 4.73 -20.28
C MET A 459 -14.09 3.30 -19.71
N ALA A 460 -12.97 2.65 -19.95
CA ALA A 460 -12.68 1.38 -19.28
C ALA A 460 -12.39 1.63 -17.79
N VAL A 461 -12.98 0.83 -16.90
CA VAL A 461 -12.71 0.91 -15.45
C VAL A 461 -11.29 0.44 -15.14
N HIS A 462 -10.82 -0.62 -15.81
CA HIS A 462 -9.47 -1.17 -15.65
C HIS A 462 -8.61 -0.77 -16.85
N HIS A 463 -8.40 -1.68 -17.78
CA HIS A 463 -7.66 -1.45 -19.01
C HIS A 463 -8.37 -2.10 -20.20
N PRO A 464 -8.11 -1.66 -21.45
CA PRO A 464 -8.86 -2.10 -22.63
C PRO A 464 -8.68 -3.58 -22.99
N PHE A 465 -7.81 -4.31 -22.28
CA PHE A 465 -7.54 -5.74 -22.50
C PHE A 465 -8.28 -6.64 -21.51
N THR A 466 -9.04 -6.10 -20.58
CA THR A 466 -9.87 -6.85 -19.63
C THR A 466 -11.02 -7.54 -20.36
N ALA A 467 -11.24 -8.82 -20.10
CA ALA A 467 -12.37 -9.56 -20.67
C ALA A 467 -13.68 -9.20 -19.97
N PRO A 468 -14.77 -9.01 -20.71
CA PRO A 468 -16.11 -8.93 -20.12
C PRO A 468 -16.56 -10.32 -19.61
N MET A 469 -17.50 -10.34 -18.69
CA MET A 469 -18.21 -11.57 -18.36
C MET A 469 -18.85 -12.15 -19.62
N THR A 470 -18.82 -13.47 -19.77
CA THR A 470 -19.25 -14.13 -21.02
C THR A 470 -20.71 -13.84 -21.34
N GLU A 471 -21.57 -13.82 -20.33
CA GLU A 471 -22.99 -13.51 -20.45
C GLU A 471 -23.29 -12.04 -20.74
N ASP A 472 -22.32 -11.14 -20.51
CA ASP A 472 -22.50 -9.69 -20.67
C ASP A 472 -21.90 -9.17 -22.02
N LEU A 473 -21.42 -10.04 -22.89
CA LEU A 473 -20.83 -9.65 -24.19
C LEU A 473 -21.76 -8.78 -25.06
N GLU A 474 -23.06 -9.09 -25.10
CA GLU A 474 -24.04 -8.28 -25.82
C GLU A 474 -24.30 -6.94 -25.11
N LEU A 475 -24.24 -6.92 -23.78
CA LEU A 475 -24.44 -5.71 -23.00
C LEU A 475 -23.33 -4.66 -23.26
N CYS A 476 -22.12 -5.11 -23.57
CA CYS A 476 -21.04 -4.18 -23.92
C CYS A 476 -21.41 -3.24 -25.09
N GLU A 477 -22.22 -3.71 -26.04
CA GLU A 477 -22.66 -2.91 -27.21
C GLU A 477 -24.04 -2.26 -26.97
N THR A 478 -24.96 -2.95 -26.28
CA THR A 478 -26.37 -2.53 -26.16
C THR A 478 -26.64 -1.68 -24.91
N ASP A 479 -25.99 -1.99 -23.79
CA ASP A 479 -26.10 -1.24 -22.53
C ASP A 479 -24.78 -1.35 -21.73
N PRO A 480 -23.71 -0.61 -22.13
CA PRO A 480 -22.39 -0.68 -21.50
C PRO A 480 -22.41 -0.43 -19.99
N SER A 481 -23.42 0.29 -19.48
CA SER A 481 -23.55 0.60 -18.05
C SER A 481 -23.80 -0.64 -17.17
N LYS A 482 -24.25 -1.74 -17.78
CA LYS A 482 -24.57 -3.00 -17.08
C LYS A 482 -23.55 -4.09 -17.31
N ALA A 483 -22.64 -3.92 -18.27
CA ALA A 483 -21.62 -4.92 -18.58
C ALA A 483 -20.60 -5.04 -17.45
N ARG A 484 -20.33 -6.27 -17.00
CA ARG A 484 -19.35 -6.60 -15.96
C ARG A 484 -18.07 -7.13 -16.57
N ALA A 485 -16.96 -6.89 -15.88
CA ALA A 485 -15.64 -7.37 -16.23
C ALA A 485 -15.30 -8.67 -15.47
N LYS A 486 -14.55 -9.57 -16.09
CA LYS A 486 -13.84 -10.68 -15.40
C LYS A 486 -12.61 -10.11 -14.66
N ALA A 487 -12.84 -9.12 -13.77
CA ALA A 487 -11.83 -8.46 -12.94
C ALA A 487 -12.05 -8.82 -11.47
N TYR A 488 -10.96 -8.81 -10.72
CA TYR A 488 -10.93 -9.20 -9.31
C TYR A 488 -9.82 -8.46 -8.57
N ASP A 489 -10.14 -7.96 -7.37
CA ASP A 489 -9.20 -7.32 -6.46
C ASP A 489 -9.14 -8.07 -5.13
N LEU A 490 -7.92 -8.33 -4.64
CA LEU A 490 -7.71 -8.80 -3.29
C LEU A 490 -7.67 -7.62 -2.33
N VAL A 491 -8.63 -7.58 -1.43
CA VAL A 491 -8.75 -6.55 -0.41
C VAL A 491 -8.35 -7.13 0.94
N ILE A 492 -7.43 -6.44 1.62
CA ILE A 492 -7.00 -6.78 2.97
C ILE A 492 -7.21 -5.55 3.86
N ASN A 493 -8.06 -5.68 4.88
CA ASN A 493 -8.32 -4.60 5.85
C ASN A 493 -8.71 -3.25 5.20
N GLY A 494 -9.55 -3.28 4.17
CA GLY A 494 -10.00 -2.07 3.50
C GLY A 494 -8.99 -1.46 2.52
N GLN A 495 -7.95 -2.20 2.16
CA GLN A 495 -6.94 -1.78 1.19
C GLN A 495 -6.85 -2.82 0.06
N GLU A 496 -6.90 -2.34 -1.16
CA GLU A 496 -6.56 -3.12 -2.35
C GLU A 496 -5.07 -3.50 -2.27
N SER A 497 -4.80 -4.76 -2.09
CA SER A 497 -3.44 -5.30 -1.97
C SER A 497 -2.91 -5.84 -3.29
N GLY A 498 -3.81 -6.27 -4.18
CA GLY A 498 -3.52 -6.70 -5.53
C GLY A 498 -4.78 -6.76 -6.36
N GLY A 499 -4.65 -6.57 -7.66
CA GLY A 499 -5.77 -6.61 -8.59
C GLY A 499 -5.39 -7.20 -9.94
N GLY A 500 -6.36 -7.73 -10.62
CA GLY A 500 -6.17 -8.39 -11.89
C GLY A 500 -7.45 -8.67 -12.66
N SER A 501 -7.29 -9.35 -13.79
CA SER A 501 -8.42 -9.78 -14.63
C SER A 501 -8.07 -10.97 -15.51
N ILE A 502 -9.08 -11.63 -16.04
CA ILE A 502 -8.94 -12.42 -17.26
C ILE A 502 -8.82 -11.46 -18.45
N ARG A 503 -7.96 -11.81 -19.42
CA ARG A 503 -7.66 -10.95 -20.57
C ARG A 503 -8.49 -11.36 -21.78
N ILE A 504 -8.75 -10.40 -22.64
CA ILE A 504 -9.30 -10.71 -23.97
C ILE A 504 -8.19 -11.42 -24.77
N HIS A 505 -8.50 -12.60 -25.28
CA HIS A 505 -7.63 -13.36 -26.18
C HIS A 505 -8.20 -13.44 -27.61
N SER A 506 -9.46 -13.06 -27.78
CA SER A 506 -10.13 -13.01 -29.09
C SER A 506 -9.89 -11.65 -29.75
N ARG A 507 -9.35 -11.70 -30.97
CA ARG A 507 -9.12 -10.51 -31.79
C ARG A 507 -10.41 -9.73 -32.08
N ASP A 508 -11.50 -10.43 -32.32
CA ASP A 508 -12.79 -9.80 -32.67
C ASP A 508 -13.38 -9.07 -31.44
N ILE A 509 -13.30 -9.71 -30.26
CA ILE A 509 -13.75 -9.08 -29.01
C ILE A 509 -12.86 -7.86 -28.70
N GLN A 510 -11.55 -7.96 -28.88
CA GLN A 510 -10.63 -6.85 -28.65
C GLN A 510 -10.92 -5.65 -29.55
N LYS A 511 -11.22 -5.91 -30.83
CA LYS A 511 -11.61 -4.85 -31.76
C LYS A 511 -12.92 -4.17 -31.34
N LYS A 512 -13.92 -4.93 -30.91
CA LYS A 512 -15.17 -4.40 -30.36
C LYS A 512 -14.92 -3.49 -29.16
N MET A 513 -14.10 -3.94 -28.19
CA MET A 513 -13.78 -3.14 -27.01
C MET A 513 -13.13 -1.80 -27.37
N PHE A 514 -12.16 -1.80 -28.28
CA PHE A 514 -11.54 -0.55 -28.74
C PHE A 514 -12.56 0.39 -29.39
N ASN A 515 -13.50 -0.13 -30.19
CA ASN A 515 -14.54 0.68 -30.82
C ASN A 515 -15.49 1.30 -29.78
N ILE A 516 -15.90 0.54 -28.76
CA ILE A 516 -16.75 1.05 -27.66
C ILE A 516 -16.04 2.16 -26.89
N LEU A 517 -14.72 2.03 -26.67
CA LEU A 517 -13.88 3.02 -26.02
C LEU A 517 -13.52 4.22 -26.91
N GLY A 518 -13.94 4.21 -28.19
CA GLY A 518 -13.75 5.32 -29.12
C GLY A 518 -12.34 5.43 -29.70
N PHE A 519 -11.54 4.36 -29.70
CA PHE A 519 -10.25 4.34 -30.38
C PHE A 519 -10.42 4.21 -31.88
N SER A 520 -9.73 5.07 -32.65
CA SER A 520 -9.61 4.90 -34.09
C SER A 520 -8.63 3.76 -34.45
N GLU A 521 -8.74 3.21 -35.66
CA GLU A 521 -7.77 2.20 -36.12
C GLU A 521 -6.33 2.75 -36.14
N GLU A 522 -6.16 4.03 -36.44
CA GLU A 522 -4.85 4.71 -36.41
C GLU A 522 -4.30 4.80 -34.97
N ASP A 523 -5.16 5.13 -33.98
CA ASP A 523 -4.78 5.17 -32.58
C ASP A 523 -4.37 3.79 -32.07
N ILE A 524 -5.13 2.75 -32.45
CA ILE A 524 -4.83 1.36 -32.06
C ILE A 524 -3.48 0.95 -32.63
N GLU A 525 -3.25 1.16 -33.93
CA GLU A 525 -1.98 0.80 -34.56
C GLU A 525 -0.81 1.58 -33.93
N LYS A 526 -0.99 2.87 -33.70
CA LYS A 526 0.04 3.74 -33.14
C LYS A 526 0.39 3.38 -31.70
N LYS A 527 -0.60 3.05 -30.85
CA LYS A 527 -0.42 2.84 -29.41
C LYS A 527 -0.17 1.36 -29.07
N PHE A 528 -0.89 0.45 -29.71
CA PHE A 528 -0.95 -0.98 -29.36
C PHE A 528 -0.67 -1.91 -30.54
N GLY A 529 -0.28 -1.40 -31.72
CA GLY A 529 -0.14 -2.19 -32.94
C GLY A 529 0.73 -3.43 -32.76
N PHE A 530 1.89 -3.31 -32.12
CA PHE A 530 2.79 -4.44 -31.86
C PHE A 530 2.14 -5.54 -30.99
N PHE A 531 1.29 -5.14 -30.05
CA PHE A 531 0.57 -6.06 -29.16
C PHE A 531 -0.63 -6.71 -29.88
N VAL A 532 -1.45 -5.90 -30.54
CA VAL A 532 -2.63 -6.39 -31.28
C VAL A 532 -2.22 -7.32 -32.43
N ASN A 533 -1.11 -7.03 -33.09
CA ASN A 533 -0.55 -7.87 -34.15
C ASN A 533 -0.13 -9.25 -33.63
N ALA A 534 0.29 -9.38 -32.37
CA ALA A 534 0.64 -10.66 -31.79
C ALA A 534 -0.57 -11.63 -31.73
N PHE A 535 -1.79 -11.12 -31.61
CA PHE A 535 -3.02 -11.95 -31.60
C PHE A 535 -3.25 -12.73 -32.90
N ASN A 536 -2.59 -12.35 -33.99
CA ASN A 536 -2.65 -13.09 -35.25
C ASN A 536 -1.94 -14.44 -35.19
N TYR A 537 -1.09 -14.68 -34.19
CA TYR A 537 -0.22 -15.85 -34.12
C TYR A 537 -0.61 -16.85 -33.02
N GLY A 538 -1.85 -16.80 -32.56
CA GLY A 538 -2.37 -17.74 -31.58
C GLY A 538 -2.17 -17.27 -30.14
N THR A 539 -3.20 -16.62 -29.60
CA THR A 539 -3.22 -16.12 -28.21
C THR A 539 -3.99 -17.10 -27.34
N PRO A 540 -3.38 -17.73 -26.34
CA PRO A 540 -4.12 -18.58 -25.40
C PRO A 540 -5.04 -17.72 -24.53
N PRO A 541 -6.15 -18.26 -23.98
CA PRO A 541 -6.83 -17.63 -22.87
C PRO A 541 -5.83 -17.42 -21.73
N HIS A 542 -5.80 -16.24 -21.14
CA HIS A 542 -4.83 -15.91 -20.09
C HIS A 542 -5.40 -14.88 -19.12
N GLY A 543 -4.82 -14.82 -17.94
CA GLY A 543 -5.20 -13.91 -16.88
C GLY A 543 -4.09 -13.77 -15.85
N GLY A 544 -4.17 -12.75 -15.04
CA GLY A 544 -3.15 -12.50 -14.03
C GLY A 544 -3.49 -11.32 -13.15
N LEU A 545 -2.58 -11.02 -12.25
CA LEU A 545 -2.73 -9.91 -11.30
C LEU A 545 -1.37 -9.34 -10.90
N ALA A 546 -1.40 -8.24 -10.17
CA ALA A 546 -0.22 -7.66 -9.57
C ALA A 546 -0.49 -7.25 -8.11
N PHE A 547 0.46 -7.53 -7.21
CA PHE A 547 0.43 -7.06 -5.83
C PHE A 547 1.39 -5.90 -5.65
N GLY A 548 0.94 -4.83 -4.97
CA GLY A 548 1.83 -3.77 -4.52
C GLY A 548 2.68 -4.23 -3.35
N LEU A 549 3.98 -4.57 -3.60
CA LEU A 549 4.88 -5.06 -2.55
C LEU A 549 5.04 -4.07 -1.41
N ASP A 550 5.11 -2.79 -1.72
CA ASP A 550 5.25 -1.72 -0.72
C ASP A 550 4.01 -1.67 0.19
N ARG A 551 2.82 -1.70 -0.41
CA ARG A 551 1.54 -1.67 0.31
C ARG A 551 1.35 -2.92 1.16
N LEU A 552 1.66 -4.10 0.62
CA LEU A 552 1.59 -5.37 1.35
C LEU A 552 2.56 -5.37 2.54
N THR A 553 3.77 -4.82 2.36
CA THR A 553 4.74 -4.67 3.46
C THR A 553 4.18 -3.75 4.54
N MET A 554 3.68 -2.56 4.18
CA MET A 554 3.10 -1.58 5.09
C MET A 554 1.96 -2.20 5.93
N LEU A 555 1.11 -2.99 5.30
CA LEU A 555 -0.01 -3.67 5.96
C LEU A 555 0.48 -4.71 6.99
N LEU A 556 1.51 -5.48 6.66
CA LEU A 556 2.05 -6.52 7.55
C LEU A 556 2.91 -5.95 8.69
N THR A 557 3.54 -4.80 8.47
CA THR A 557 4.31 -4.09 9.51
C THR A 557 3.44 -3.16 10.34
N LYS A 558 2.19 -2.92 9.94
CA LYS A 558 1.22 -2.00 10.54
C LYS A 558 1.69 -0.54 10.53
N ASP A 559 2.47 -0.16 9.52
CA ASP A 559 2.91 1.22 9.32
C ASP A 559 1.83 2.05 8.62
N GLU A 560 1.77 3.33 8.97
CA GLU A 560 0.80 4.28 8.40
C GLU A 560 1.31 4.96 7.11
N SER A 561 2.63 4.91 6.86
CA SER A 561 3.27 5.53 5.71
C SER A 561 4.04 4.52 4.86
N ILE A 562 3.79 4.56 3.54
CA ILE A 562 4.55 3.76 2.56
C ILE A 562 6.06 4.07 2.59
N ARG A 563 6.45 5.27 3.04
CA ARG A 563 7.85 5.70 3.16
C ARG A 563 8.63 4.94 4.23
N ASP A 564 7.94 4.34 5.20
CA ASP A 564 8.59 3.56 6.26
C ASP A 564 8.99 2.14 5.81
N VAL A 565 8.45 1.68 4.69
CA VAL A 565 8.72 0.35 4.11
C VAL A 565 9.56 0.39 2.82
N ILE A 566 10.00 1.59 2.43
CA ILE A 566 10.89 1.82 1.27
C ILE A 566 12.22 2.40 1.78
N ALA A 567 13.33 1.83 1.32
CA ALA A 567 14.65 2.26 1.79
C ALA A 567 14.92 3.76 1.52
N PHE A 568 14.70 4.21 0.28
CA PHE A 568 14.94 5.59 -0.16
C PHE A 568 13.68 6.13 -0.89
N PRO A 569 12.62 6.50 -0.15
CA PRO A 569 11.39 7.01 -0.73
C PRO A 569 11.53 8.45 -1.21
N LYS A 570 10.62 8.88 -2.10
CA LYS A 570 10.43 10.28 -2.44
C LYS A 570 9.47 10.95 -1.45
N VAL A 571 9.64 12.27 -1.26
CA VAL A 571 8.68 13.11 -0.53
C VAL A 571 7.46 13.43 -1.41
N GLN A 572 6.48 14.12 -0.85
CA GLN A 572 5.22 14.44 -1.55
C GLN A 572 5.42 15.23 -2.87
N THR A 573 6.50 15.99 -2.98
CA THR A 573 6.90 16.73 -4.19
C THR A 573 7.63 15.86 -5.22
N ALA A 574 7.62 14.53 -5.09
CA ALA A 574 8.34 13.57 -5.93
C ALA A 574 9.87 13.74 -5.92
N SER A 575 10.44 14.44 -4.93
CA SER A 575 11.88 14.67 -4.80
C SER A 575 12.53 13.78 -3.74
N CYS A 576 13.84 13.55 -3.89
CA CYS A 576 14.68 12.85 -2.92
C CYS A 576 15.53 13.87 -2.15
N LEU A 577 15.23 14.09 -0.88
CA LEU A 577 15.96 15.07 -0.05
C LEU A 577 17.41 14.66 0.26
N MET A 578 17.75 13.39 0.11
CA MET A 578 19.10 12.88 0.37
C MET A 578 20.04 13.11 -0.82
N SER A 579 19.55 12.95 -2.04
CA SER A 579 20.34 13.07 -3.28
C SER A 579 20.03 14.32 -4.09
N ASP A 580 19.12 15.17 -3.59
CA ASP A 580 18.61 16.37 -4.28
C ASP A 580 18.05 16.08 -5.69
N ALA A 581 17.54 14.84 -5.90
CA ALA A 581 16.90 14.48 -7.16
C ALA A 581 15.39 14.89 -7.17
N PRO A 582 14.86 15.40 -8.31
CA PRO A 582 15.55 15.66 -9.57
C PRO A 582 16.46 16.89 -9.49
N ALA A 583 17.52 16.88 -10.28
CA ALA A 583 18.50 17.95 -10.33
C ALA A 583 18.75 18.38 -11.80
N PRO A 584 19.20 19.63 -12.05
CA PRO A 584 19.64 20.05 -13.37
C PRO A 584 20.79 19.18 -13.88
N VAL A 585 20.87 19.03 -15.19
CA VAL A 585 21.94 18.33 -15.89
C VAL A 585 22.83 19.32 -16.65
N GLU A 586 24.03 18.91 -17.02
CA GLU A 586 24.95 19.74 -17.78
C GLU A 586 24.40 20.02 -19.19
N GLN A 587 24.63 21.23 -19.72
CA GLN A 587 24.20 21.63 -21.05
C GLN A 587 24.65 20.64 -22.14
N LYS A 588 25.88 20.14 -22.04
CA LYS A 588 26.41 19.12 -22.97
C LYS A 588 25.53 17.87 -23.04
N GLN A 589 24.96 17.43 -21.91
CA GLN A 589 24.06 16.28 -21.89
C GLN A 589 22.73 16.59 -22.60
N LEU A 590 22.21 17.80 -22.45
CA LEU A 590 21.01 18.26 -23.16
C LEU A 590 21.27 18.35 -24.67
N ASP A 591 22.42 18.91 -25.07
CA ASP A 591 22.82 19.02 -26.47
C ASP A 591 22.94 17.65 -27.13
N GLU A 592 23.55 16.65 -26.44
CA GLU A 592 23.66 15.27 -26.90
C GLU A 592 22.31 14.56 -27.03
N LEU A 593 21.28 15.03 -26.34
CA LEU A 593 19.91 14.51 -26.38
C LEU A 593 18.99 15.32 -27.31
N TYR A 594 19.49 16.39 -27.93
CA TYR A 594 18.70 17.30 -28.75
C TYR A 594 17.53 17.94 -27.99
N ILE A 595 17.74 18.27 -26.71
CA ILE A 595 16.72 18.83 -25.81
C ILE A 595 17.10 20.25 -25.40
N GLU A 596 16.12 21.14 -25.47
CA GLU A 596 16.21 22.48 -24.92
C GLU A 596 15.23 22.64 -23.74
N VAL A 597 15.74 23.09 -22.59
CA VAL A 597 14.89 23.44 -21.45
C VAL A 597 14.37 24.85 -21.68
N LYS A 598 13.07 24.99 -21.86
CA LYS A 598 12.43 26.31 -21.91
C LYS A 598 12.53 26.91 -20.50
N GLY A 599 13.33 27.98 -20.37
CA GLY A 599 13.36 28.78 -19.14
C GLY A 599 11.99 29.44 -18.89
N GLU A 600 11.70 29.71 -17.62
CA GLU A 600 10.61 30.60 -17.23
C GLU A 600 10.82 32.02 -17.73
#